data_b510965a50b75f24702bfbee0273eb5b
#
_entry.id   b510965a50b75f24702bfbee0273eb5b
#
_cell.length_a   1.000
_cell.length_b   1.000
_cell.length_c   1.000
_cell.angle_alpha   90.00
_cell.angle_beta   90.00
_cell.angle_gamma   90.00
#
_symmetry.space_group_name_H-M   'P 1'
#
loop_
_entity.id
_entity.type
_entity.pdbx_description
1 polymer ?
#
loop_
_entity_poly.entity_id
_entity_poly.type
_entity_poly.pdbx_seq_one_letter_code
_entity_poly.pdbx_strand_id
1 'polypeptide(L)'
;MSVIKEYRTVSEVVGPLMIVDQVAGVHFNELVEIQLHDGSKRQGQVLEVQEDKAMVQLFEGSSGINLEKAKVRFTGRPLELPVSEDMVGRIFNGMGKPIDGGPDILPEKYLDIDGQAINPVARDYPDEFIQTGISAIDHLNTLVRGQKLPVFSGSGLPHKELAAQIARQATVLNSDENFAVVFAAMGITFEEAEFFMNDLRETGAIDRSVLFINLANDPAIERIATPRIALTAAEYLAYEKDMHVLVIMTDMTNYCEALREVSAARREVPGRRGYPGYLYTNLSTLYERAGRLVGKKGSVTQIPILSMPEDDITHPIPDLTGYITEGQIILSRDLYNSGYRPPINVLPSLSRLKDKGSGEGKTRGDHAATMNQLFAAYAQGKQAKELAVVLGESALSETDKLYVRFTDRFEQEYINQGFQTNRTIEESLDLGWELLSILPRTELKRIKDDVIDQYLPQTKEEER
;
A
#
# COMPACT_ATOMS: atom_id res chain seq x y z
N MET A 1 15.39 -4.44 -34.49
CA MET A 1 15.81 -5.79 -34.06
C MET A 1 16.94 -5.60 -33.07
N SER A 2 16.72 -5.87 -31.80
CA SER A 2 17.78 -5.89 -30.79
C SER A 2 18.72 -7.04 -31.11
N VAL A 3 20.02 -6.76 -31.26
CA VAL A 3 21.03 -7.78 -31.53
C VAL A 3 21.38 -8.43 -30.18
N ILE A 4 20.96 -9.67 -29.99
CA ILE A 4 21.36 -10.45 -28.84
C ILE A 4 22.86 -10.69 -28.90
N LYS A 5 23.59 -10.33 -27.83
CA LYS A 5 25.04 -10.49 -27.75
C LYS A 5 25.37 -11.48 -26.63
N GLU A 6 26.20 -12.48 -26.92
CA GLU A 6 26.64 -13.52 -25.96
C GLU A 6 28.12 -13.35 -25.65
N TYR A 7 28.48 -13.33 -24.37
CA TYR A 7 29.84 -13.20 -23.88
C TYR A 7 30.19 -14.37 -22.92
N ARG A 8 31.47 -14.66 -22.81
CA ARG A 8 32.05 -15.64 -21.88
C ARG A 8 33.18 -15.03 -21.06
N THR A 9 33.11 -13.73 -20.86
CA THR A 9 34.14 -12.91 -20.27
C THR A 9 33.76 -12.46 -18.86
N VAL A 10 33.16 -13.39 -18.08
CA VAL A 10 32.86 -13.12 -16.67
C VAL A 10 34.18 -13.07 -15.90
N SER A 11 34.53 -11.93 -15.33
CA SER A 11 35.80 -11.74 -14.62
C SER A 11 35.64 -11.88 -13.11
N GLU A 12 34.50 -11.51 -12.55
CA GLU A 12 34.30 -11.50 -11.10
C GLU A 12 32.81 -11.76 -10.74
N VAL A 13 32.61 -12.46 -9.62
CA VAL A 13 31.28 -12.61 -9.01
C VAL A 13 31.42 -12.40 -7.51
N VAL A 14 30.75 -11.37 -6.96
CA VAL A 14 30.79 -11.00 -5.55
C VAL A 14 29.35 -10.80 -5.05
N GLY A 15 28.89 -11.73 -4.22
CA GLY A 15 27.49 -11.70 -3.75
C GLY A 15 26.52 -11.74 -4.94
N PRO A 16 25.57 -10.80 -5.04
CA PRO A 16 24.62 -10.73 -6.14
C PRO A 16 25.15 -10.01 -7.39
N LEU A 17 26.43 -9.61 -7.41
CA LEU A 17 27.02 -8.84 -8.49
C LEU A 17 27.96 -9.71 -9.35
N MET A 18 27.90 -9.51 -10.65
CA MET A 18 28.76 -10.15 -11.63
C MET A 18 29.35 -9.10 -12.57
N ILE A 19 30.66 -9.17 -12.83
CA ILE A 19 31.35 -8.32 -13.81
C ILE A 19 31.61 -9.10 -15.08
N VAL A 20 31.21 -8.53 -16.20
CA VAL A 20 31.45 -9.08 -17.54
C VAL A 20 32.33 -8.10 -18.30
N ASP A 21 33.52 -8.57 -18.70
CA ASP A 21 34.50 -7.75 -19.42
C ASP A 21 34.33 -7.87 -20.94
N GLN A 22 34.93 -6.94 -21.69
CA GLN A 22 34.96 -6.88 -23.15
C GLN A 22 33.56 -6.84 -23.79
N VAL A 23 32.63 -6.14 -23.14
CA VAL A 23 31.28 -5.93 -23.65
C VAL A 23 31.24 -4.70 -24.56
N ALA A 24 30.35 -4.72 -25.56
CA ALA A 24 30.18 -3.58 -26.46
C ALA A 24 28.69 -3.36 -26.79
N GLY A 25 28.22 -2.11 -26.65
CA GLY A 25 26.86 -1.70 -26.95
C GLY A 25 25.85 -2.41 -26.06
N VAL A 26 26.15 -2.49 -24.78
CA VAL A 26 25.29 -2.90 -23.68
C VAL A 26 24.73 -1.64 -23.04
N HIS A 27 23.48 -1.69 -22.59
CA HIS A 27 22.79 -0.53 -22.04
C HIS A 27 22.47 -0.71 -20.55
N PHE A 28 22.38 0.40 -19.86
CA PHE A 28 21.89 0.43 -18.48
C PHE A 28 20.46 -0.14 -18.41
N ASN A 29 20.13 -0.85 -17.32
CA ASN A 29 18.86 -1.55 -17.10
C ASN A 29 18.55 -2.70 -18.10
N GLU A 30 19.47 -3.09 -18.93
CA GLU A 30 19.28 -4.19 -19.87
C GLU A 30 19.17 -5.53 -19.13
N LEU A 31 18.18 -6.35 -19.53
CA LEU A 31 18.00 -7.71 -19.03
C LEU A 31 19.13 -8.61 -19.55
N VAL A 32 19.66 -9.43 -18.65
CA VAL A 32 20.75 -10.36 -18.92
C VAL A 32 20.32 -11.78 -18.58
N GLU A 33 20.53 -12.71 -19.51
CA GLU A 33 20.39 -14.15 -19.28
C GLU A 33 21.76 -14.78 -19.06
N ILE A 34 21.93 -15.53 -17.97
CA ILE A 34 23.16 -16.24 -17.64
C ILE A 34 22.89 -17.74 -17.75
N GLN A 35 23.54 -18.39 -18.68
CA GLN A 35 23.51 -19.87 -18.79
C GLN A 35 24.68 -20.47 -18.03
N LEU A 36 24.37 -21.31 -17.04
CA LEU A 36 25.37 -22.04 -16.26
C LEU A 36 25.87 -23.27 -17.00
N HIS A 37 26.94 -23.89 -16.48
CA HIS A 37 27.57 -25.06 -17.09
C HIS A 37 26.67 -26.30 -17.07
N ASP A 38 25.73 -26.39 -16.15
CA ASP A 38 24.75 -27.48 -16.02
C ASP A 38 23.52 -27.27 -16.92
N GLY A 39 23.49 -26.18 -17.69
CA GLY A 39 22.39 -25.80 -18.58
C GLY A 39 21.28 -25.01 -17.90
N SER A 40 21.33 -24.84 -16.59
CA SER A 40 20.37 -23.98 -15.88
C SER A 40 20.57 -22.51 -16.28
N LYS A 41 19.50 -21.74 -16.21
CA LYS A 41 19.50 -20.32 -16.57
C LYS A 41 19.24 -19.48 -15.33
N ARG A 42 19.88 -18.32 -15.29
CA ARG A 42 19.64 -17.26 -14.33
C ARG A 42 19.40 -15.95 -15.06
N GLN A 43 18.82 -15.01 -14.37
CA GLN A 43 18.57 -13.68 -14.89
C GLN A 43 19.27 -12.63 -14.06
N GLY A 44 19.54 -11.50 -14.70
CA GLY A 44 20.13 -10.34 -14.06
C GLY A 44 19.83 -9.08 -14.85
N GLN A 45 20.26 -7.96 -14.33
CA GLN A 45 20.07 -6.65 -14.94
C GLN A 45 21.38 -5.86 -14.91
N VAL A 46 21.66 -5.14 -15.99
CA VAL A 46 22.83 -4.27 -16.07
C VAL A 46 22.64 -3.07 -15.14
N LEU A 47 23.54 -2.91 -14.19
CA LEU A 47 23.54 -1.80 -13.25
C LEU A 47 24.42 -0.64 -13.69
N GLU A 48 25.51 -0.96 -14.34
CA GLU A 48 26.51 0.01 -14.73
C GLU A 48 27.28 -0.52 -15.95
N VAL A 49 27.65 0.39 -16.80
CA VAL A 49 28.52 0.11 -17.94
C VAL A 49 29.67 1.11 -17.88
N GLN A 50 30.89 0.61 -17.71
CA GLN A 50 32.12 1.41 -17.72
C GLN A 50 33.03 0.92 -18.84
N GLU A 51 33.29 1.75 -19.84
CA GLU A 51 34.09 1.41 -21.00
C GLU A 51 33.65 0.10 -21.68
N ASP A 52 34.39 -0.98 -21.47
CA ASP A 52 34.13 -2.31 -22.00
C ASP A 52 33.69 -3.31 -20.92
N LYS A 53 33.28 -2.83 -19.74
CA LYS A 53 32.81 -3.65 -18.61
C LYS A 53 31.35 -3.38 -18.30
N ALA A 54 30.60 -4.44 -18.06
CA ALA A 54 29.24 -4.35 -17.54
C ALA A 54 29.17 -4.98 -16.14
N MET A 55 28.63 -4.22 -15.18
CA MET A 55 28.25 -4.75 -13.88
C MET A 55 26.80 -5.21 -13.96
N VAL A 56 26.61 -6.50 -13.74
CA VAL A 56 25.29 -7.16 -13.78
C VAL A 56 24.89 -7.56 -12.39
N GLN A 57 23.69 -7.20 -12.02
CA GLN A 57 23.05 -7.64 -10.79
C GLN A 57 22.22 -8.89 -11.05
N LEU A 58 22.50 -9.96 -10.34
CA LEU A 58 21.80 -11.23 -10.47
C LEU A 58 20.47 -11.19 -9.71
N PHE A 59 19.40 -11.70 -10.30
CA PHE A 59 18.11 -11.84 -9.63
C PHE A 59 18.07 -13.05 -8.71
N GLU A 60 18.77 -14.13 -9.09
CA GLU A 60 18.95 -15.30 -8.25
C GLU A 60 20.37 -15.31 -7.64
N GLY A 61 20.59 -16.18 -6.68
CA GLY A 61 21.90 -16.30 -6.02
C GLY A 61 23.03 -16.66 -6.99
N SER A 62 24.24 -16.21 -6.68
CA SER A 62 25.46 -16.46 -7.48
C SER A 62 26.05 -17.86 -7.35
N SER A 63 25.47 -18.70 -6.49
CA SER A 63 25.96 -20.05 -6.24
C SER A 63 25.97 -20.90 -7.52
N GLY A 64 27.09 -21.58 -7.80
CA GLY A 64 27.24 -22.44 -8.98
C GLY A 64 27.67 -21.72 -10.27
N ILE A 65 27.85 -20.40 -10.26
CA ILE A 65 28.40 -19.68 -11.40
C ILE A 65 29.89 -20.00 -11.53
N ASN A 66 30.26 -20.60 -12.65
CA ASN A 66 31.66 -20.81 -13.01
C ASN A 66 32.12 -19.72 -13.98
N LEU A 67 33.11 -18.94 -13.58
CA LEU A 67 33.58 -17.77 -14.33
C LEU A 67 34.02 -18.13 -15.78
N GLU A 68 34.65 -19.28 -15.97
CA GLU A 68 35.17 -19.70 -17.28
C GLU A 68 34.10 -20.32 -18.20
N LYS A 69 33.01 -20.85 -17.62
CA LYS A 69 32.00 -21.62 -18.36
C LYS A 69 30.66 -20.93 -18.51
N ALA A 70 30.40 -19.90 -17.69
CA ALA A 70 29.16 -19.16 -17.78
C ALA A 70 29.06 -18.41 -19.10
N LYS A 71 27.87 -18.47 -19.71
CA LYS A 71 27.56 -17.69 -20.89
C LYS A 71 26.58 -16.59 -20.51
N VAL A 72 26.92 -15.37 -20.83
CA VAL A 72 26.14 -14.19 -20.52
C VAL A 72 25.57 -13.59 -21.79
N ARG A 73 24.27 -13.52 -21.86
CA ARG A 73 23.52 -13.02 -23.02
C ARG A 73 22.82 -11.71 -22.66
N PHE A 74 23.20 -10.63 -23.29
CA PHE A 74 22.52 -9.34 -23.19
C PHE A 74 21.39 -9.31 -24.22
N THR A 75 20.18 -8.95 -23.75
CA THR A 75 18.94 -9.07 -24.54
C THR A 75 18.62 -7.84 -25.37
N GLY A 76 19.29 -6.72 -25.11
CA GLY A 76 19.05 -5.43 -25.76
C GLY A 76 17.71 -4.79 -25.37
N ARG A 77 17.10 -5.23 -24.28
CA ARG A 77 15.83 -4.70 -23.76
C ARG A 77 15.81 -4.71 -22.22
N PRO A 78 15.06 -3.80 -21.59
CA PRO A 78 14.91 -3.79 -20.14
C PRO A 78 14.11 -5.02 -19.64
N LEU A 79 13.93 -5.13 -18.34
CA LEU A 79 13.01 -6.09 -17.77
C LEU A 79 11.57 -5.67 -18.05
N GLU A 80 10.84 -6.52 -18.76
CA GLU A 80 9.46 -6.27 -19.19
C GLU A 80 8.51 -7.28 -18.56
N LEU A 81 7.30 -6.83 -18.22
CA LEU A 81 6.20 -7.68 -17.79
C LEU A 81 5.29 -8.00 -18.99
N PRO A 82 5.03 -9.30 -19.29
CA PRO A 82 3.93 -9.67 -20.19
C PRO A 82 2.61 -9.34 -19.51
N VAL A 83 1.78 -8.50 -20.12
CA VAL A 83 0.50 -8.06 -19.60
C VAL A 83 -0.66 -8.52 -20.46
N SER A 84 -1.74 -8.92 -19.81
CA SER A 84 -3.03 -9.30 -20.39
C SER A 84 -4.12 -9.12 -19.32
N GLU A 85 -5.34 -8.96 -19.74
CA GLU A 85 -6.52 -8.98 -18.83
C GLU A 85 -6.65 -10.34 -18.10
N ASP A 86 -6.13 -11.42 -18.70
CA ASP A 86 -6.08 -12.77 -18.10
C ASP A 86 -5.22 -12.85 -16.81
N MET A 87 -4.54 -11.77 -16.43
CA MET A 87 -3.85 -11.69 -15.13
C MET A 87 -4.83 -11.59 -13.95
N VAL A 88 -6.04 -11.12 -14.18
CA VAL A 88 -7.06 -11.01 -13.13
C VAL A 88 -7.50 -12.41 -12.70
N GLY A 89 -7.57 -12.63 -11.39
CA GLY A 89 -7.82 -13.94 -10.79
C GLY A 89 -6.57 -14.81 -10.58
N ARG A 90 -5.38 -14.32 -10.95
CA ARG A 90 -4.14 -15.10 -10.96
C ARG A 90 -3.16 -14.69 -9.85
N ILE A 91 -2.28 -15.64 -9.52
CA ILE A 91 -1.23 -15.46 -8.52
C ILE A 91 0.14 -15.67 -9.17
N PHE A 92 1.03 -14.71 -8.96
CA PHE A 92 2.37 -14.66 -9.52
C PHE A 92 3.43 -14.58 -8.43
N ASN A 93 4.64 -15.03 -8.73
CA ASN A 93 5.80 -14.70 -7.90
C ASN A 93 6.22 -13.24 -8.08
N GLY A 94 7.23 -12.80 -7.34
CA GLY A 94 7.74 -11.43 -7.38
C GLY A 94 8.29 -10.98 -8.74
N MET A 95 8.59 -11.92 -9.64
CA MET A 95 9.04 -11.66 -11.03
C MET A 95 7.91 -11.77 -12.08
N GLY A 96 6.65 -11.92 -11.65
CA GLY A 96 5.51 -11.99 -12.54
C GLY A 96 5.30 -13.35 -13.23
N LYS A 97 5.91 -14.42 -12.73
CA LYS A 97 5.66 -15.79 -13.20
C LYS A 97 4.50 -16.41 -12.44
N PRO A 98 3.52 -17.07 -13.11
CA PRO A 98 2.43 -17.75 -12.44
C PRO A 98 2.92 -18.80 -11.44
N ILE A 99 2.30 -18.83 -10.25
CA ILE A 99 2.58 -19.85 -9.19
C ILE A 99 1.29 -20.57 -8.74
N ASP A 100 0.17 -20.27 -9.35
CA ASP A 100 -1.15 -20.86 -9.06
C ASP A 100 -1.42 -22.18 -9.77
N GLY A 101 -0.43 -22.73 -10.51
CA GLY A 101 -0.56 -23.95 -11.30
C GLY A 101 -1.27 -23.75 -12.66
N GLY A 102 -1.67 -22.53 -12.97
CA GLY A 102 -2.24 -22.17 -14.28
C GLY A 102 -1.16 -22.00 -15.36
N PRO A 103 -1.58 -21.86 -16.63
CA PRO A 103 -0.66 -21.64 -17.75
C PRO A 103 0.02 -20.27 -17.66
N ASP A 104 1.11 -20.11 -18.42
CA ASP A 104 1.72 -18.79 -18.63
C ASP A 104 0.70 -17.84 -19.26
N ILE A 105 0.81 -16.55 -18.92
CA ILE A 105 -0.06 -15.50 -19.49
C ILE A 105 0.29 -15.32 -20.95
N LEU A 106 -0.73 -15.38 -21.82
CA LEU A 106 -0.58 -15.00 -23.23
C LEU A 106 -0.54 -13.47 -23.31
N PRO A 107 0.61 -12.87 -23.63
CA PRO A 107 0.75 -11.43 -23.53
C PRO A 107 0.01 -10.71 -24.65
N GLU A 108 -0.78 -9.71 -24.31
CA GLU A 108 -1.26 -8.71 -25.28
C GLU A 108 -0.12 -7.73 -25.61
N LYS A 109 0.68 -7.40 -24.60
CA LYS A 109 1.85 -6.50 -24.69
C LYS A 109 2.94 -6.90 -23.72
N TYR A 110 4.13 -6.36 -23.95
CA TYR A 110 5.25 -6.35 -23.01
C TYR A 110 5.48 -4.90 -22.57
N LEU A 111 5.47 -4.65 -21.28
CA LEU A 111 5.65 -3.32 -20.70
C LEU A 111 6.88 -3.30 -19.79
N ASP A 112 7.69 -2.23 -19.93
CA ASP A 112 8.81 -1.97 -19.04
C ASP A 112 8.32 -1.80 -17.59
N ILE A 113 8.94 -2.51 -16.66
CA ILE A 113 8.54 -2.47 -15.23
C ILE A 113 8.92 -1.17 -14.54
N ASP A 114 9.90 -0.44 -15.02
CA ASP A 114 10.27 0.86 -14.46
C ASP A 114 9.16 1.89 -14.63
N GLY A 115 8.32 1.71 -15.65
CA GLY A 115 7.19 2.59 -15.92
C GLY A 115 7.61 4.04 -16.13
N GLN A 116 6.65 4.93 -16.10
CA GLN A 116 6.91 6.36 -16.15
C GLN A 116 6.06 7.07 -15.10
N ALA A 117 6.66 8.00 -14.36
CA ALA A 117 5.90 8.90 -13.50
C ALA A 117 4.86 9.67 -14.33
N ILE A 118 3.64 9.76 -13.81
CA ILE A 118 2.56 10.48 -14.49
C ILE A 118 2.97 11.95 -14.63
N ASN A 119 2.90 12.45 -15.86
CA ASN A 119 3.12 13.87 -16.12
C ASN A 119 2.11 14.70 -15.29
N PRO A 120 2.55 15.65 -14.47
CA PRO A 120 1.67 16.48 -13.65
C PRO A 120 0.53 17.18 -14.43
N VAL A 121 0.80 17.58 -15.68
CA VAL A 121 -0.21 18.23 -16.54
C VAL A 121 -1.30 17.24 -17.02
N ALA A 122 -0.96 15.97 -17.10
CA ALA A 122 -1.91 14.93 -17.49
C ALA A 122 -2.70 14.33 -16.29
N ARG A 123 -2.39 14.76 -15.05
CA ARG A 123 -3.12 14.31 -13.86
C ARG A 123 -4.49 14.97 -13.79
N ASP A 124 -5.50 14.16 -13.51
CA ASP A 124 -6.82 14.63 -13.10
C ASP A 124 -6.92 14.70 -11.57
N TYR A 125 -7.78 15.58 -11.06
CA TYR A 125 -7.93 15.77 -9.62
C TYR A 125 -8.71 14.61 -8.99
N PRO A 126 -8.19 14.00 -7.90
CA PRO A 126 -8.89 12.98 -7.14
C PRO A 126 -10.09 13.59 -6.41
N ASP A 127 -11.30 13.08 -6.66
CA ASP A 127 -12.53 13.59 -6.05
C ASP A 127 -13.64 12.54 -5.85
N GLU A 128 -13.40 11.28 -6.24
CA GLU A 128 -14.35 10.20 -6.07
C GLU A 128 -14.01 9.32 -4.86
N PHE A 129 -15.01 8.98 -4.08
CA PHE A 129 -14.88 8.20 -2.86
C PHE A 129 -14.62 6.72 -3.15
N ILE A 130 -13.67 6.13 -2.45
CA ILE A 130 -13.48 4.68 -2.38
C ILE A 130 -13.89 4.20 -1.00
N GLN A 131 -14.87 3.30 -0.95
CA GLN A 131 -15.32 2.66 0.27
C GLN A 131 -14.44 1.46 0.57
N THR A 132 -13.78 1.46 1.73
CA THR A 132 -12.96 0.34 2.23
C THR A 132 -13.76 -0.60 3.13
N GLY A 133 -14.96 -0.19 3.54
CA GLY A 133 -15.80 -0.90 4.50
C GLY A 133 -15.35 -0.75 5.96
N ILE A 134 -14.42 0.18 6.23
CA ILE A 134 -13.85 0.43 7.56
C ILE A 134 -14.18 1.86 7.99
N SER A 135 -15.04 2.00 9.01
CA SER A 135 -15.56 3.30 9.46
C SER A 135 -14.47 4.31 9.79
N ALA A 136 -13.38 3.89 10.45
CA ALA A 136 -12.26 4.77 10.81
C ALA A 136 -11.50 5.31 9.59
N ILE A 137 -11.55 4.62 8.45
CA ILE A 137 -11.00 5.08 7.17
C ILE A 137 -12.06 5.85 6.41
N ASP A 138 -13.18 5.24 6.10
CA ASP A 138 -14.18 5.78 5.17
C ASP A 138 -14.79 7.09 5.64
N HIS A 139 -15.11 7.20 6.94
CA HIS A 139 -15.73 8.41 7.50
C HIS A 139 -14.69 9.43 7.96
N LEU A 140 -13.60 9.01 8.65
CA LEU A 140 -12.68 9.94 9.31
C LEU A 140 -11.43 10.29 8.49
N ASN A 141 -11.01 9.39 7.61
CA ASN A 141 -9.80 9.50 6.81
C ASN A 141 -10.05 9.09 5.34
N THR A 142 -11.14 9.55 4.80
CA THR A 142 -11.71 9.20 3.49
C THR A 142 -10.65 8.97 2.43
N LEU A 143 -10.67 7.78 1.82
CA LEU A 143 -9.84 7.41 0.69
C LEU A 143 -10.48 7.90 -0.61
N VAL A 144 -9.66 8.52 -1.46
CA VAL A 144 -10.11 9.09 -2.73
C VAL A 144 -9.42 8.38 -3.89
N ARG A 145 -10.15 8.17 -4.97
CA ARG A 145 -9.69 7.51 -6.18
C ARG A 145 -8.48 8.21 -6.80
N GLY A 146 -7.38 7.47 -6.99
CA GLY A 146 -6.10 8.02 -7.47
C GLY A 146 -5.18 8.55 -6.37
N GLN A 147 -5.55 8.40 -5.09
CA GLN A 147 -4.77 8.82 -3.93
C GLN A 147 -3.70 7.78 -3.55
N LYS A 148 -2.65 8.25 -2.88
CA LYS A 148 -1.66 7.45 -2.16
C LYS A 148 -1.89 7.63 -0.65
N LEU A 149 -2.50 6.65 0.01
CA LEU A 149 -2.78 6.69 1.44
C LEU A 149 -2.10 5.51 2.16
N PRO A 150 -0.90 5.70 2.74
CA PRO A 150 -0.18 4.62 3.39
C PRO A 150 -0.76 4.25 4.74
N VAL A 151 -0.52 3.00 5.15
CA VAL A 151 -0.76 2.50 6.49
C VAL A 151 0.57 2.34 7.21
N PHE A 152 0.72 3.07 8.32
CA PHE A 152 1.87 2.97 9.22
C PHE A 152 1.53 2.00 10.34
N SER A 153 2.16 0.84 10.32
CA SER A 153 2.01 -0.22 11.30
C SER A 153 3.23 -0.30 12.22
N GLY A 154 3.17 -1.13 13.23
CA GLY A 154 4.31 -1.54 14.04
C GLY A 154 4.54 -3.06 13.94
N SER A 155 5.70 -3.52 14.36
CA SER A 155 6.00 -4.95 14.37
C SER A 155 4.97 -5.72 15.22
N GLY A 156 4.36 -6.77 14.64
CA GLY A 156 3.35 -7.60 15.29
C GLY A 156 1.95 -6.98 15.39
N LEU A 157 1.72 -5.79 14.82
CA LEU A 157 0.38 -5.25 14.66
C LEU A 157 -0.33 -5.88 13.44
N PRO A 158 -1.68 -5.95 13.43
CA PRO A 158 -2.46 -6.73 12.46
C PRO A 158 -2.67 -5.99 11.13
N HIS A 159 -1.58 -5.51 10.52
CA HIS A 159 -1.67 -4.82 9.22
C HIS A 159 -2.00 -5.76 8.07
N LYS A 160 -1.73 -7.06 8.22
CA LYS A 160 -2.06 -8.09 7.23
C LYS A 160 -3.55 -8.32 7.16
N GLU A 161 -4.19 -8.48 8.30
CA GLU A 161 -5.63 -8.65 8.43
C GLU A 161 -6.35 -7.41 7.90
N LEU A 162 -5.81 -6.21 8.17
CA LEU A 162 -6.32 -4.97 7.62
C LEU A 162 -6.17 -4.91 6.09
N ALA A 163 -5.00 -5.30 5.56
CA ALA A 163 -4.76 -5.36 4.10
C ALA A 163 -5.72 -6.33 3.41
N ALA A 164 -5.92 -7.53 3.97
CA ALA A 164 -6.85 -8.52 3.46
C ALA A 164 -8.29 -8.01 3.50
N GLN A 165 -8.69 -7.36 4.60
CA GLN A 165 -10.01 -6.76 4.75
C GLN A 165 -10.26 -5.70 3.67
N ILE A 166 -9.33 -4.78 3.44
CA ILE A 166 -9.45 -3.75 2.40
C ILE A 166 -9.52 -4.40 1.01
N ALA A 167 -8.62 -5.35 0.70
CA ALA A 167 -8.62 -6.05 -0.59
C ALA A 167 -9.97 -6.74 -0.89
N ARG A 168 -10.58 -7.33 0.14
CA ARG A 168 -11.85 -8.03 0.04
C ARG A 168 -13.06 -7.11 -0.10
N GLN A 169 -13.06 -5.98 0.60
CA GLN A 169 -14.24 -5.12 0.78
C GLN A 169 -14.24 -3.87 -0.12
N ALA A 170 -13.07 -3.40 -0.54
CA ALA A 170 -12.95 -2.13 -1.26
C ALA A 170 -13.79 -2.10 -2.54
N THR A 171 -14.47 -0.98 -2.75
CA THR A 171 -15.31 -0.71 -3.92
C THR A 171 -15.41 0.79 -4.19
N VAL A 172 -15.78 1.16 -5.42
CA VAL A 172 -16.14 2.53 -5.77
C VAL A 172 -17.66 2.68 -5.61
N LEU A 173 -18.06 3.67 -4.83
CA LEU A 173 -19.47 3.91 -4.55
C LEU A 173 -20.20 4.42 -5.80
N ASN A 174 -21.43 3.91 -6.05
CA ASN A 174 -22.29 4.32 -7.16
C ASN A 174 -21.68 4.15 -8.57
N SER A 175 -20.77 3.23 -8.74
CA SER A 175 -20.14 2.94 -10.03
C SER A 175 -20.36 1.49 -10.44
N ASP A 176 -20.90 1.27 -11.66
CA ASP A 176 -20.92 -0.05 -12.33
C ASP A 176 -19.57 -0.36 -13.01
N GLU A 177 -18.55 0.45 -12.74
CA GLU A 177 -17.27 0.34 -13.40
C GLU A 177 -16.43 -0.83 -12.85
N ASN A 178 -15.60 -1.40 -13.70
CA ASN A 178 -14.73 -2.52 -13.33
C ASN A 178 -13.73 -2.10 -12.26
N PHE A 179 -13.79 -2.75 -11.10
CA PHE A 179 -12.87 -2.55 -9.99
C PHE A 179 -11.95 -3.76 -9.84
N ALA A 180 -10.66 -3.54 -9.77
CA ALA A 180 -9.66 -4.58 -9.56
C ALA A 180 -8.73 -4.23 -8.39
N VAL A 181 -8.20 -5.27 -7.75
CA VAL A 181 -7.17 -5.14 -6.72
C VAL A 181 -5.87 -5.74 -7.23
N VAL A 182 -4.78 -5.01 -7.14
CA VAL A 182 -3.43 -5.54 -7.36
C VAL A 182 -2.74 -5.59 -6.01
N PHE A 183 -2.36 -6.78 -5.58
CA PHE A 183 -1.74 -7.03 -4.28
C PHE A 183 -0.29 -7.41 -4.47
N ALA A 184 0.63 -6.62 -3.93
CA ALA A 184 2.06 -6.88 -3.95
C ALA A 184 2.56 -7.17 -2.54
N ALA A 185 2.94 -8.41 -2.27
CA ALA A 185 3.51 -8.83 -1.01
C ALA A 185 5.04 -9.00 -1.15
N MET A 186 5.78 -8.30 -0.32
CA MET A 186 7.24 -8.22 -0.40
C MET A 186 7.90 -8.74 0.88
N GLY A 187 8.69 -9.80 0.76
CA GLY A 187 9.45 -10.36 1.88
C GLY A 187 8.59 -10.92 3.00
N ILE A 188 7.42 -11.46 2.67
CA ILE A 188 6.49 -12.07 3.61
C ILE A 188 6.85 -13.53 3.88
N THR A 189 6.39 -14.08 5.02
CA THR A 189 6.55 -15.50 5.32
C THR A 189 5.60 -16.34 4.46
N PHE A 190 5.88 -17.66 4.42
CA PHE A 190 5.01 -18.59 3.71
C PHE A 190 3.59 -18.63 4.32
N GLU A 191 3.49 -18.59 5.65
CA GLU A 191 2.20 -18.58 6.35
C GLU A 191 1.39 -17.31 6.03
N GLU A 192 2.06 -16.16 5.90
CA GLU A 192 1.42 -14.92 5.49
C GLU A 192 0.91 -14.99 4.04
N ALA A 193 1.71 -15.57 3.15
CA ALA A 193 1.30 -15.78 1.76
C ALA A 193 0.07 -16.71 1.67
N GLU A 194 0.09 -17.82 2.41
CA GLU A 194 -1.07 -18.72 2.49
C GLU A 194 -2.31 -18.01 3.07
N PHE A 195 -2.14 -17.19 4.11
CA PHE A 195 -3.22 -16.41 4.69
C PHE A 195 -3.90 -15.52 3.63
N PHE A 196 -3.14 -14.72 2.88
CA PHE A 196 -3.70 -13.86 1.84
C PHE A 196 -4.37 -14.66 0.72
N MET A 197 -3.73 -15.72 0.24
CA MET A 197 -4.28 -16.54 -0.82
C MET A 197 -5.58 -17.23 -0.41
N ASN A 198 -5.64 -17.73 0.82
CA ASN A 198 -6.83 -18.44 1.32
C ASN A 198 -7.96 -17.44 1.60
N ASP A 199 -7.71 -16.31 2.29
CA ASP A 199 -8.73 -15.30 2.57
C ASP A 199 -9.39 -14.77 1.27
N LEU A 200 -8.60 -14.46 0.25
CA LEU A 200 -9.12 -13.95 -1.01
C LEU A 200 -9.87 -15.04 -1.83
N ARG A 201 -9.44 -16.31 -1.74
CA ARG A 201 -10.16 -17.43 -2.39
C ARG A 201 -11.46 -17.75 -1.70
N GLU A 202 -11.46 -17.87 -0.37
CA GLU A 202 -12.65 -18.23 0.41
C GLU A 202 -13.75 -17.16 0.30
N THR A 203 -13.35 -15.92 0.13
CA THR A 203 -14.30 -14.79 -0.01
C THR A 203 -14.69 -14.48 -1.46
N GLY A 204 -14.07 -15.14 -2.45
CA GLY A 204 -14.26 -14.86 -3.87
C GLY A 204 -13.61 -13.56 -4.36
N ALA A 205 -12.89 -12.84 -3.50
CA ALA A 205 -12.21 -11.60 -3.88
C ALA A 205 -11.04 -11.84 -4.84
N ILE A 206 -10.56 -13.07 -4.94
CA ILE A 206 -9.51 -13.46 -5.89
C ILE A 206 -9.92 -13.18 -7.33
N ASP A 207 -11.20 -13.36 -7.70
CA ASP A 207 -11.70 -13.23 -9.07
C ASP A 207 -11.54 -11.81 -9.65
N ARG A 208 -11.34 -10.82 -8.80
CA ARG A 208 -11.05 -9.42 -9.16
C ARG A 208 -9.66 -8.96 -8.75
N SER A 209 -8.78 -9.88 -8.37
CA SER A 209 -7.47 -9.57 -7.81
C SER A 209 -6.34 -10.15 -8.66
N VAL A 210 -5.21 -9.46 -8.64
CA VAL A 210 -3.93 -9.95 -9.18
C VAL A 210 -2.92 -9.93 -8.02
N LEU A 211 -2.36 -11.08 -7.68
CA LEU A 211 -1.41 -11.19 -6.57
C LEU A 211 0.01 -11.39 -7.08
N PHE A 212 0.94 -10.57 -6.58
CA PHE A 212 2.38 -10.76 -6.75
C PHE A 212 3.00 -11.04 -5.38
N ILE A 213 3.62 -12.20 -5.24
CA ILE A 213 4.14 -12.69 -3.94
C ILE A 213 5.64 -12.91 -4.04
N ASN A 214 6.39 -12.18 -3.22
CA ASN A 214 7.79 -12.40 -2.94
C ASN A 214 7.95 -12.85 -1.49
N LEU A 215 8.49 -14.03 -1.29
CA LEU A 215 8.68 -14.61 0.04
C LEU A 215 9.96 -14.05 0.72
N ALA A 216 10.04 -14.23 2.03
CA ALA A 216 11.18 -13.77 2.82
C ALA A 216 12.52 -14.44 2.43
N ASN A 217 12.46 -15.67 1.94
CA ASN A 217 13.61 -16.42 1.44
C ASN A 217 13.92 -16.20 -0.04
N ASP A 218 13.07 -15.46 -0.76
CA ASP A 218 13.36 -15.06 -2.14
C ASP A 218 14.44 -13.98 -2.20
N PRO A 219 15.16 -13.85 -3.34
CA PRO A 219 16.23 -12.87 -3.48
C PRO A 219 15.78 -11.42 -3.26
N ALA A 220 16.65 -10.61 -2.66
CA ALA A 220 16.39 -9.19 -2.41
C ALA A 220 16.08 -8.40 -3.69
N ILE A 221 16.67 -8.79 -4.81
CA ILE A 221 16.46 -8.16 -6.11
C ILE A 221 15.05 -8.40 -6.64
N GLU A 222 14.54 -9.61 -6.49
CA GLU A 222 13.16 -9.94 -6.81
C GLU A 222 12.21 -9.06 -5.98
N ARG A 223 12.52 -8.89 -4.69
CA ARG A 223 11.75 -8.01 -3.79
C ARG A 223 11.73 -6.56 -4.25
N ILE A 224 12.83 -6.06 -4.81
CA ILE A 224 12.90 -4.71 -5.38
C ILE A 224 12.08 -4.61 -6.69
N ALA A 225 12.03 -5.66 -7.50
CA ALA A 225 11.26 -5.69 -8.74
C ALA A 225 9.75 -5.83 -8.50
N THR A 226 9.34 -6.56 -7.45
CA THR A 226 7.94 -6.92 -7.17
C THR A 226 6.96 -5.72 -7.22
N PRO A 227 7.19 -4.60 -6.50
CA PRO A 227 6.24 -3.48 -6.54
C PRO A 227 6.21 -2.78 -7.91
N ARG A 228 7.31 -2.79 -8.66
CA ARG A 228 7.36 -2.24 -10.03
C ARG A 228 6.52 -3.08 -10.98
N ILE A 229 6.65 -4.39 -10.90
CA ILE A 229 5.86 -5.38 -11.66
C ILE A 229 4.38 -5.23 -11.35
N ALA A 230 4.01 -5.15 -10.08
CA ALA A 230 2.63 -4.96 -9.64
C ALA A 230 2.03 -3.64 -10.16
N LEU A 231 2.79 -2.55 -10.06
CA LEU A 231 2.35 -1.26 -10.59
C LEU A 231 2.23 -1.25 -12.12
N THR A 232 3.09 -1.96 -12.84
CA THR A 232 2.99 -2.09 -14.29
C THR A 232 1.72 -2.84 -14.70
N ALA A 233 1.38 -3.93 -13.99
CA ALA A 233 0.11 -4.62 -14.19
C ALA A 233 -1.08 -3.71 -13.87
N ALA A 234 -1.01 -2.95 -12.77
CA ALA A 234 -2.06 -2.02 -12.36
C ALA A 234 -2.28 -0.90 -13.40
N GLU A 235 -1.21 -0.30 -13.91
CA GLU A 235 -1.27 0.74 -14.95
C GLU A 235 -1.89 0.21 -16.25
N TYR A 236 -1.53 -1.00 -16.66
CA TYR A 236 -2.14 -1.64 -17.81
C TYR A 236 -3.65 -1.83 -17.64
N LEU A 237 -4.07 -2.41 -16.52
CA LEU A 237 -5.50 -2.62 -16.22
C LEU A 237 -6.24 -1.28 -16.10
N ALA A 238 -5.62 -0.27 -15.48
CA ALA A 238 -6.24 1.03 -15.30
C ALA A 238 -6.36 1.83 -16.61
N TYR A 239 -5.25 2.00 -17.34
CA TYR A 239 -5.20 2.97 -18.42
C TYR A 239 -5.44 2.38 -19.79
N GLU A 240 -5.39 1.06 -19.95
CA GLU A 240 -5.71 0.38 -21.22
C GLU A 240 -7.01 -0.44 -21.17
N LYS A 241 -7.43 -0.88 -19.98
CA LYS A 241 -8.67 -1.64 -19.77
C LYS A 241 -9.74 -0.83 -19.02
N ASP A 242 -9.49 0.45 -18.76
CA ASP A 242 -10.42 1.38 -18.10
C ASP A 242 -10.92 0.88 -16.73
N MET A 243 -10.09 0.16 -15.97
CA MET A 243 -10.42 -0.34 -14.64
C MET A 243 -10.06 0.64 -13.53
N HIS A 244 -10.77 0.61 -12.42
CA HIS A 244 -10.33 1.24 -11.18
C HIS A 244 -9.50 0.25 -10.40
N VAL A 245 -8.20 0.52 -10.28
CA VAL A 245 -7.26 -0.41 -9.67
C VAL A 245 -6.80 0.12 -8.33
N LEU A 246 -7.08 -0.65 -7.26
CA LEU A 246 -6.51 -0.44 -5.95
C LEU A 246 -5.26 -1.29 -5.79
N VAL A 247 -4.11 -0.66 -5.60
CA VAL A 247 -2.83 -1.33 -5.38
C VAL A 247 -2.51 -1.35 -3.90
N ILE A 248 -2.40 -2.53 -3.31
CA ILE A 248 -1.96 -2.72 -1.92
C ILE A 248 -0.55 -3.29 -1.95
N MET A 249 0.39 -2.59 -1.33
CA MET A 249 1.81 -2.99 -1.28
C MET A 249 2.23 -3.23 0.17
N THR A 250 2.55 -4.45 0.53
CA THR A 250 2.99 -4.85 1.89
C THR A 250 4.17 -5.82 1.83
N ASP A 251 5.27 -5.70 2.56
CA ASP A 251 5.62 -4.62 3.45
C ASP A 251 6.67 -3.72 2.79
N MET A 252 6.41 -2.43 2.75
CA MET A 252 7.34 -1.45 2.15
C MET A 252 8.63 -1.32 2.95
N THR A 253 8.63 -1.71 4.23
CA THR A 253 9.86 -1.79 5.03
C THR A 253 10.77 -2.89 4.50
N ASN A 254 10.22 -4.07 4.16
CA ASN A 254 11.01 -5.14 3.54
C ASN A 254 11.59 -4.73 2.19
N TYR A 255 10.85 -3.94 1.40
CA TYR A 255 11.38 -3.34 0.17
C TYR A 255 12.57 -2.41 0.44
N CYS A 256 12.46 -1.53 1.41
CA CYS A 256 13.54 -0.61 1.77
C CYS A 256 14.76 -1.35 2.36
N GLU A 257 14.54 -2.42 3.12
CA GLU A 257 15.62 -3.29 3.61
C GLU A 257 16.35 -4.00 2.46
N ALA A 258 15.63 -4.45 1.44
CA ALA A 258 16.24 -5.02 0.24
C ALA A 258 17.11 -3.99 -0.50
N LEU A 259 16.66 -2.73 -0.61
CA LEU A 259 17.48 -1.64 -1.15
C LEU A 259 18.74 -1.39 -0.32
N ARG A 260 18.63 -1.44 1.01
CA ARG A 260 19.78 -1.29 1.92
C ARG A 260 20.79 -2.42 1.75
N GLU A 261 20.32 -3.66 1.66
CA GLU A 261 21.15 -4.85 1.44
C GLU A 261 21.93 -4.74 0.13
N VAL A 262 21.25 -4.38 -0.96
CA VAL A 262 21.86 -4.25 -2.28
C VAL A 262 22.86 -3.08 -2.33
N SER A 263 22.52 -1.94 -1.74
CA SER A 263 23.40 -0.78 -1.64
C SER A 263 24.69 -1.10 -0.85
N ALA A 264 24.56 -1.85 0.25
CA ALA A 264 25.70 -2.33 1.02
C ALA A 264 26.59 -3.30 0.22
N ALA A 265 25.99 -4.22 -0.54
CA ALA A 265 26.74 -5.12 -1.42
C ALA A 265 27.52 -4.38 -2.50
N ARG A 266 26.99 -3.25 -2.99
CA ARG A 266 27.65 -2.35 -3.95
C ARG A 266 28.71 -1.44 -3.31
N ARG A 267 28.85 -1.45 -1.98
CA ARG A 267 29.72 -0.55 -1.23
C ARG A 267 29.43 0.93 -1.47
N GLU A 268 28.16 1.26 -1.71
CA GLU A 268 27.70 2.64 -1.83
C GLU A 268 27.82 3.37 -0.49
N VAL A 269 28.01 4.69 -0.54
CA VAL A 269 28.06 5.50 0.69
C VAL A 269 26.68 5.53 1.35
N PRO A 270 26.56 5.02 2.59
CA PRO A 270 25.27 4.95 3.25
C PRO A 270 24.75 6.34 3.64
N GLY A 271 23.44 6.53 3.50
CA GLY A 271 22.72 7.67 4.04
C GLY A 271 22.24 7.42 5.48
N ARG A 272 21.16 8.10 5.87
CA ARG A 272 20.57 8.02 7.22
C ARG A 272 20.20 6.58 7.57
N ARG A 273 20.61 6.10 8.74
CA ARG A 273 20.41 4.72 9.26
C ARG A 273 20.87 3.60 8.30
N GLY A 274 21.84 3.87 7.44
CA GLY A 274 22.39 2.87 6.51
C GLY A 274 21.59 2.63 5.24
N TYR A 275 20.52 3.36 5.02
CA TYR A 275 19.77 3.30 3.75
C TYR A 275 20.52 4.03 2.64
N PRO A 276 20.30 3.65 1.35
CA PRO A 276 20.94 4.36 0.24
C PRO A 276 20.45 5.81 0.15
N GLY A 277 21.33 6.71 -0.30
CA GLY A 277 21.00 8.13 -0.46
C GLY A 277 19.83 8.40 -1.40
N TYR A 278 19.55 7.47 -2.32
CA TYR A 278 18.46 7.54 -3.29
C TYR A 278 17.15 6.88 -2.80
N LEU A 279 17.01 6.54 -1.50
CA LEU A 279 15.79 5.93 -0.97
C LEU A 279 14.54 6.75 -1.28
N TYR A 280 14.62 8.08 -1.09
CA TYR A 280 13.51 8.99 -1.42
C TYR A 280 13.08 8.88 -2.88
N THR A 281 14.05 8.93 -3.81
CA THR A 281 13.79 8.83 -5.24
C THR A 281 13.14 7.50 -5.61
N ASN A 282 13.64 6.39 -5.03
CA ASN A 282 13.05 5.07 -5.27
C ASN A 282 11.60 4.97 -4.78
N LEU A 283 11.30 5.45 -3.56
CA LEU A 283 9.94 5.47 -3.05
C LEU A 283 9.03 6.40 -3.88
N SER A 284 9.53 7.57 -4.26
CA SER A 284 8.74 8.51 -5.06
C SER A 284 8.44 7.97 -6.45
N THR A 285 9.37 7.26 -7.10
CA THR A 285 9.10 6.63 -8.41
C THR A 285 8.01 5.57 -8.36
N LEU A 286 7.84 4.87 -7.23
CA LEU A 286 6.75 3.93 -7.04
C LEU A 286 5.43 4.66 -6.74
N TYR A 287 5.45 5.55 -5.76
CA TYR A 287 4.22 6.20 -5.29
C TYR A 287 3.64 7.17 -6.32
N GLU A 288 4.47 7.85 -7.11
CA GLU A 288 4.03 8.78 -8.15
C GLU A 288 3.40 8.10 -9.38
N ARG A 289 3.36 6.77 -9.42
CA ARG A 289 2.60 5.99 -10.40
C ARG A 289 1.10 5.91 -10.07
N ALA A 290 0.68 6.31 -8.87
CA ALA A 290 -0.73 6.46 -8.52
C ALA A 290 -1.33 7.71 -9.16
N GLY A 291 -2.59 7.66 -9.55
CA GLY A 291 -3.33 8.82 -10.02
C GLY A 291 -4.47 8.51 -10.98
N ARG A 292 -5.09 9.58 -11.42
CA ARG A 292 -6.03 9.62 -12.56
C ARG A 292 -5.39 10.38 -13.70
N LEU A 293 -5.71 10.00 -14.92
CA LEU A 293 -5.26 10.69 -16.12
C LEU A 293 -6.43 11.37 -16.83
N VAL A 294 -6.22 12.62 -17.25
CA VAL A 294 -7.21 13.35 -18.06
C VAL A 294 -7.53 12.56 -19.33
N GLY A 295 -8.82 12.32 -19.56
CA GLY A 295 -9.31 11.58 -20.71
C GLY A 295 -9.24 10.05 -20.60
N LYS A 296 -8.80 9.51 -19.46
CA LYS A 296 -8.87 8.07 -19.12
C LYS A 296 -9.93 7.84 -18.06
N LYS A 297 -10.68 6.75 -18.18
CA LYS A 297 -11.67 6.35 -17.16
C LYS A 297 -11.01 5.68 -15.97
N GLY A 298 -10.04 4.82 -16.22
CA GLY A 298 -9.35 4.07 -15.18
C GLY A 298 -8.48 4.93 -14.26
N SER A 299 -8.10 4.36 -13.13
CA SER A 299 -7.26 5.01 -12.12
C SER A 299 -6.42 4.01 -11.35
N VAL A 300 -5.29 4.47 -10.81
CA VAL A 300 -4.46 3.71 -9.87
C VAL A 300 -4.48 4.40 -8.52
N THR A 301 -5.05 3.74 -7.51
CA THR A 301 -5.04 4.18 -6.11
C THR A 301 -4.07 3.28 -5.33
N GLN A 302 -3.26 3.83 -4.44
CA GLN A 302 -2.26 3.06 -3.71
C GLN A 302 -2.49 3.10 -2.20
N ILE A 303 -2.38 1.94 -1.57
CA ILE A 303 -2.28 1.77 -0.12
C ILE A 303 -0.94 1.07 0.19
N PRO A 304 0.16 1.83 0.28
CA PRO A 304 1.42 1.28 0.77
C PRO A 304 1.31 0.98 2.26
N ILE A 305 1.70 -0.22 2.67
CA ILE A 305 1.72 -0.61 4.08
C ILE A 305 3.17 -0.80 4.50
N LEU A 306 3.55 -0.20 5.60
CA LEU A 306 4.90 -0.30 6.15
C LEU A 306 4.88 -0.59 7.65
N SER A 307 5.88 -1.32 8.11
CA SER A 307 6.12 -1.58 9.53
C SER A 307 7.19 -0.63 10.05
N MET A 308 6.82 0.22 11.01
CA MET A 308 7.76 1.14 11.65
C MET A 308 8.68 0.37 12.61
N PRO A 309 10.01 0.36 12.40
CA PRO A 309 10.93 -0.19 13.38
C PRO A 309 10.77 0.54 14.74
N GLU A 310 10.60 -0.21 15.82
CA GLU A 310 10.44 0.32 17.18
C GLU A 310 9.23 1.26 17.35
N ASP A 311 8.23 1.15 16.49
CA ASP A 311 7.06 2.07 16.40
C ASP A 311 7.47 3.55 16.18
N ASP A 312 8.69 3.79 15.66
CA ASP A 312 9.28 5.12 15.45
C ASP A 312 8.82 5.74 14.13
N ILE A 313 7.85 6.66 14.19
CA ILE A 313 7.36 7.40 13.03
C ILE A 313 8.43 8.32 12.41
N THR A 314 9.51 8.65 13.15
CA THR A 314 10.62 9.47 12.64
C THR A 314 11.69 8.65 11.92
N HIS A 315 11.50 7.33 11.84
CA HIS A 315 12.37 6.46 11.05
C HIS A 315 12.34 6.87 9.56
N PRO A 316 13.44 6.74 8.80
CA PRO A 316 13.51 7.18 7.41
C PRO A 316 12.37 6.67 6.52
N ILE A 317 11.90 5.44 6.71
CA ILE A 317 10.87 4.84 5.87
C ILE A 317 9.51 5.53 6.04
N PRO A 318 8.89 5.62 7.25
CA PRO A 318 7.64 6.35 7.42
C PRO A 318 7.81 7.86 7.17
N ASP A 319 8.93 8.47 7.59
CA ASP A 319 9.23 9.89 7.38
C ASP A 319 9.19 10.26 5.89
N LEU A 320 9.96 9.56 5.05
CA LEU A 320 9.98 9.80 3.61
C LEU A 320 8.64 9.46 2.93
N THR A 321 7.99 8.36 3.34
CA THR A 321 6.68 7.99 2.81
C THR A 321 5.64 9.07 3.09
N GLY A 322 5.62 9.64 4.30
CA GLY A 322 4.71 10.72 4.69
C GLY A 322 4.90 12.01 3.88
N TYR A 323 6.13 12.30 3.40
CA TYR A 323 6.39 13.44 2.51
C TYR A 323 5.86 13.24 1.10
N ILE A 324 5.90 12.02 0.58
CA ILE A 324 5.54 11.70 -0.82
C ILE A 324 4.03 11.53 -0.97
N THR A 325 3.35 11.06 0.08
CA THR A 325 1.95 10.62 0.03
C THR A 325 0.97 11.68 0.55
N GLU A 326 -0.34 11.47 0.34
CA GLU A 326 -1.38 12.41 0.74
C GLU A 326 -1.99 12.08 2.11
N GLY A 327 -1.18 11.68 3.07
CA GLY A 327 -1.61 11.39 4.44
C GLY A 327 -1.05 10.07 4.96
N GLN A 328 -1.63 9.55 6.04
CA GLN A 328 -1.30 8.24 6.61
C GLN A 328 -2.41 7.73 7.52
N ILE A 329 -2.60 6.42 7.57
CA ILE A 329 -3.38 5.71 8.59
C ILE A 329 -2.39 5.09 9.56
N ILE A 330 -2.57 5.33 10.87
CA ILE A 330 -1.64 4.84 11.90
C ILE A 330 -2.32 3.78 12.75
N LEU A 331 -1.69 2.61 12.87
CA LEU A 331 -2.11 1.56 13.80
C LEU A 331 -1.49 1.80 15.19
N SER A 332 -2.27 1.61 16.24
CA SER A 332 -1.88 1.82 17.63
C SER A 332 -1.67 0.50 18.37
N ARG A 333 -0.52 0.39 19.02
CA ARG A 333 -0.22 -0.74 19.89
C ARG A 333 -1.10 -0.75 21.14
N ASP A 334 -1.45 0.42 21.67
CA ASP A 334 -2.32 0.52 22.86
C ASP A 334 -3.73 0.04 22.54
N LEU A 335 -4.32 0.46 21.41
CA LEU A 335 -5.63 -0.04 20.97
C LEU A 335 -5.58 -1.54 20.66
N TYR A 336 -4.49 -2.03 20.07
CA TYR A 336 -4.29 -3.45 19.82
C TYR A 336 -4.26 -4.26 21.13
N ASN A 337 -3.48 -3.81 22.11
CA ASN A 337 -3.38 -4.46 23.43
C ASN A 337 -4.71 -4.42 24.20
N SER A 338 -5.51 -3.38 23.98
CA SER A 338 -6.87 -3.26 24.52
C SER A 338 -7.90 -4.16 23.81
N GLY A 339 -7.48 -4.90 22.79
CA GLY A 339 -8.33 -5.85 22.07
C GLY A 339 -9.11 -5.27 20.89
N TYR A 340 -8.93 -4.01 20.54
CA TYR A 340 -9.64 -3.35 19.44
C TYR A 340 -9.11 -3.78 18.07
N ARG A 341 -10.03 -4.01 17.11
CA ARG A 341 -9.73 -4.49 15.75
C ARG A 341 -10.61 -3.78 14.69
N PRO A 342 -10.03 -3.23 13.62
CA PRO A 342 -8.60 -2.90 13.46
C PRO A 342 -8.17 -1.78 14.43
N PRO A 343 -6.94 -1.78 14.93
CA PRO A 343 -6.51 -0.83 15.95
C PRO A 343 -6.08 0.53 15.36
N ILE A 344 -6.94 1.16 14.61
CA ILE A 344 -6.65 2.44 13.93
C ILE A 344 -6.70 3.59 14.92
N ASN A 345 -5.58 4.29 15.09
CA ASN A 345 -5.53 5.52 15.87
C ASN A 345 -5.93 6.71 14.98
N VAL A 346 -7.15 7.18 15.15
CA VAL A 346 -7.73 8.22 14.29
C VAL A 346 -7.13 9.61 14.52
N LEU A 347 -6.55 9.90 15.71
CA LEU A 347 -6.02 11.23 16.02
C LEU A 347 -4.77 11.60 15.21
N PRO A 348 -3.72 10.74 15.14
CA PRO A 348 -2.57 11.02 14.29
C PRO A 348 -2.77 10.59 12.83
N SER A 349 -3.86 9.90 12.51
CA SER A 349 -4.20 9.53 11.14
C SER A 349 -4.76 10.75 10.39
N LEU A 350 -4.42 10.84 9.10
CA LEU A 350 -4.81 11.96 8.25
C LEU A 350 -4.92 11.53 6.80
N SER A 351 -6.03 11.85 6.15
CA SER A 351 -6.12 11.92 4.69
C SER A 351 -6.23 13.38 4.27
N ARG A 352 -5.27 13.88 3.50
CA ARG A 352 -5.26 15.27 3.02
C ARG A 352 -6.33 15.56 1.96
N LEU A 353 -6.87 14.50 1.37
CA LEU A 353 -7.90 14.59 0.32
C LEU A 353 -9.31 14.24 0.83
N LYS A 354 -9.49 14.00 2.12
CA LYS A 354 -10.77 13.57 2.71
C LYS A 354 -11.95 14.47 2.34
N ASP A 355 -11.73 15.80 2.32
CA ASP A 355 -12.78 16.76 1.98
C ASP A 355 -13.16 16.74 0.48
N LYS A 356 -12.30 16.15 -0.37
CA LYS A 356 -12.58 15.98 -1.80
C LYS A 356 -13.46 14.78 -2.10
N GLY A 357 -13.37 13.74 -1.28
CA GLY A 357 -14.15 12.51 -1.43
C GLY A 357 -15.47 12.50 -0.63
N SER A 358 -15.77 13.55 0.13
CA SER A 358 -16.94 13.59 1.03
C SER A 358 -17.95 14.66 0.63
N GLY A 359 -19.21 14.48 1.01
CA GLY A 359 -20.27 15.45 0.84
C GLY A 359 -21.30 15.07 -0.23
N GLU A 360 -22.18 16.01 -0.54
CA GLU A 360 -23.31 15.82 -1.46
C GLU A 360 -22.86 15.39 -2.85
N GLY A 361 -23.49 14.37 -3.38
CA GLY A 361 -23.18 13.77 -4.69
C GLY A 361 -22.03 12.75 -4.67
N LYS A 362 -21.32 12.57 -3.54
CA LYS A 362 -20.22 11.60 -3.35
C LYS A 362 -20.51 10.62 -2.23
N THR A 363 -20.87 11.15 -1.07
CA THR A 363 -21.34 10.42 0.09
C THR A 363 -22.64 11.09 0.58
N ARG A 364 -22.83 11.28 1.88
CA ARG A 364 -23.97 12.01 2.45
C ARG A 364 -23.59 13.43 2.83
N GLY A 365 -24.53 14.39 2.74
CA GLY A 365 -24.26 15.82 2.94
C GLY A 365 -23.73 16.22 4.32
N ASP A 366 -24.02 15.41 5.35
CA ASP A 366 -23.54 15.59 6.73
C ASP A 366 -22.14 15.04 6.99
N HIS A 367 -21.53 14.31 6.04
CA HIS A 367 -20.28 13.57 6.22
C HIS A 367 -19.15 14.45 6.79
N ALA A 368 -18.83 15.57 6.14
CA ALA A 368 -17.74 16.44 6.58
C ALA A 368 -17.98 17.06 7.97
N ALA A 369 -19.23 17.38 8.30
CA ALA A 369 -19.59 17.96 9.58
C ALA A 369 -19.48 16.94 10.72
N THR A 370 -20.02 15.73 10.51
CA THR A 370 -19.93 14.64 11.50
C THR A 370 -18.51 14.18 11.71
N MET A 371 -17.72 14.03 10.63
CA MET A 371 -16.30 13.69 10.70
C MET A 371 -15.54 14.67 11.62
N ASN A 372 -15.69 15.96 11.40
CA ASN A 372 -15.01 16.99 12.19
C ASN A 372 -15.48 17.01 13.65
N GLN A 373 -16.76 16.74 13.90
CA GLN A 373 -17.31 16.69 15.25
C GLN A 373 -16.86 15.45 16.00
N LEU A 374 -16.90 14.26 15.39
CA LEU A 374 -16.40 13.01 15.97
C LEU A 374 -14.93 13.11 16.34
N PHE A 375 -14.10 13.62 15.43
CA PHE A 375 -12.68 13.82 15.68
C PHE A 375 -12.42 14.74 16.87
N ALA A 376 -13.13 15.88 16.96
CA ALA A 376 -12.98 16.81 18.05
C ALA A 376 -13.48 16.22 19.38
N ALA A 377 -14.62 15.51 19.36
CA ALA A 377 -15.17 14.87 20.57
C ALA A 377 -14.22 13.77 21.08
N TYR A 378 -13.65 12.96 20.19
CA TYR A 378 -12.69 11.93 20.57
C TYR A 378 -11.41 12.53 21.16
N ALA A 379 -10.87 13.60 20.56
CA ALA A 379 -9.70 14.30 21.07
C ALA A 379 -9.96 14.86 22.49
N GLN A 380 -11.10 15.48 22.70
CA GLN A 380 -11.48 16.03 24.01
C GLN A 380 -11.68 14.91 25.05
N GLY A 381 -12.30 13.80 24.67
CA GLY A 381 -12.49 12.67 25.56
C GLY A 381 -11.18 11.97 25.95
N LYS A 382 -10.20 11.91 25.04
CA LYS A 382 -8.85 11.41 25.38
C LYS A 382 -8.17 12.32 26.40
N GLN A 383 -8.26 13.64 26.24
CA GLN A 383 -7.76 14.60 27.23
C GLN A 383 -8.45 14.46 28.57
N ALA A 384 -9.78 14.28 28.59
CA ALA A 384 -10.52 14.06 29.84
C ALA A 384 -10.11 12.75 30.54
N LYS A 385 -9.87 11.67 29.78
CA LYS A 385 -9.33 10.42 30.35
C LYS A 385 -7.94 10.62 30.98
N GLU A 386 -7.04 11.34 30.29
CA GLU A 386 -5.71 11.65 30.84
C GLU A 386 -5.82 12.48 32.14
N LEU A 387 -6.73 13.45 32.16
CA LEU A 387 -6.98 14.26 33.35
C LEU A 387 -7.53 13.40 34.51
N ALA A 388 -8.42 12.46 34.24
CA ALA A 388 -8.95 11.53 35.23
C ALA A 388 -7.86 10.65 35.84
N VAL A 389 -6.88 10.20 35.06
CA VAL A 389 -5.75 9.42 35.56
C VAL A 389 -4.89 10.24 36.54
N VAL A 390 -4.70 11.53 36.29
CA VAL A 390 -3.81 12.39 37.08
C VAL A 390 -4.53 12.92 38.37
N LEU A 391 -5.79 13.38 38.24
CA LEU A 391 -6.51 14.08 39.30
C LEU A 391 -7.62 13.26 39.94
N GLY A 392 -7.94 12.09 39.36
CA GLY A 392 -9.06 11.27 39.77
C GLY A 392 -10.38 11.65 39.08
N GLU A 393 -11.29 10.69 38.92
CA GLU A 393 -12.57 10.88 38.23
C GLU A 393 -13.47 11.95 38.90
N SER A 394 -13.32 12.14 40.24
CA SER A 394 -14.07 13.16 40.97
C SER A 394 -13.73 14.59 40.63
N ALA A 395 -12.59 14.82 39.94
CA ALA A 395 -12.17 16.13 39.48
C ALA A 395 -12.77 16.50 38.13
N LEU A 396 -13.39 15.56 37.41
CA LEU A 396 -14.00 15.79 36.11
C LEU A 396 -15.32 16.57 36.24
N SER A 397 -15.54 17.52 35.36
CA SER A 397 -16.86 18.13 35.18
C SER A 397 -17.88 17.10 34.64
N GLU A 398 -19.17 17.38 34.76
CA GLU A 398 -20.21 16.51 34.19
C GLU A 398 -20.08 16.41 32.67
N THR A 399 -19.66 17.47 32.00
CA THR A 399 -19.38 17.45 30.57
C THR A 399 -18.18 16.56 30.25
N ASP A 400 -17.09 16.61 31.01
CA ASP A 400 -15.93 15.75 30.81
C ASP A 400 -16.28 14.26 30.99
N LYS A 401 -17.14 13.93 31.91
CA LYS A 401 -17.66 12.56 32.12
C LYS A 401 -18.42 12.06 30.88
N LEU A 402 -19.20 12.93 30.21
CA LEU A 402 -19.87 12.60 28.96
C LEU A 402 -18.88 12.37 27.83
N TYR A 403 -17.82 13.16 27.73
CA TYR A 403 -16.76 12.95 26.76
C TYR A 403 -15.96 11.65 27.01
N VAL A 404 -15.72 11.28 28.26
CA VAL A 404 -15.12 9.98 28.62
C VAL A 404 -16.04 8.84 28.17
N ARG A 405 -17.35 8.90 28.51
CA ARG A 405 -18.32 7.90 28.06
C ARG A 405 -18.42 7.81 26.53
N PHE A 406 -18.41 8.95 25.84
CA PHE A 406 -18.35 9.00 24.38
C PHE A 406 -17.12 8.27 23.86
N THR A 407 -15.94 8.54 24.42
CA THR A 407 -14.68 7.93 23.99
C THR A 407 -14.68 6.42 24.18
N ASP A 408 -15.18 5.92 25.31
CA ASP A 408 -15.28 4.48 25.56
C ASP A 408 -16.16 3.78 24.50
N ARG A 409 -17.35 4.34 24.24
CA ARG A 409 -18.23 3.78 23.22
C ARG A 409 -17.68 3.94 21.82
N PHE A 410 -17.02 5.06 21.51
CA PHE A 410 -16.39 5.29 20.23
C PHE A 410 -15.28 4.27 19.96
N GLU A 411 -14.43 3.98 20.93
CA GLU A 411 -13.39 2.96 20.79
C GLU A 411 -14.00 1.56 20.65
N GLN A 412 -15.03 1.25 21.45
CA GLN A 412 -15.62 -0.08 21.50
C GLN A 412 -16.54 -0.40 20.30
N GLU A 413 -17.32 0.56 19.83
CA GLU A 413 -18.37 0.33 18.83
C GLU A 413 -17.97 0.83 17.44
N TYR A 414 -17.24 1.95 17.38
CA TYR A 414 -16.84 2.58 16.12
C TYR A 414 -15.50 2.08 15.59
N ILE A 415 -14.44 2.14 16.41
CA ILE A 415 -13.11 1.67 16.01
C ILE A 415 -13.07 0.13 15.99
N ASN A 416 -13.57 -0.52 17.05
CA ASN A 416 -13.55 -1.98 17.18
C ASN A 416 -14.65 -2.64 16.32
N GLN A 417 -14.50 -2.52 15.04
CA GLN A 417 -15.45 -3.07 14.05
C GLN A 417 -15.20 -4.56 13.75
N GLY A 418 -13.99 -5.07 13.99
CA GLY A 418 -13.55 -6.41 13.60
C GLY A 418 -13.11 -6.48 12.15
N PHE A 419 -12.37 -7.55 11.79
CA PHE A 419 -11.82 -7.73 10.44
C PHE A 419 -12.81 -8.35 9.43
N GLN A 420 -13.95 -8.85 9.88
CA GLN A 420 -14.95 -9.47 9.01
C GLN A 420 -16.15 -8.57 8.70
N THR A 421 -16.27 -7.46 9.40
CA THR A 421 -17.39 -6.53 9.23
C THR A 421 -17.10 -5.58 8.08
N ASN A 422 -18.05 -5.46 7.16
CA ASN A 422 -18.06 -4.47 6.10
C ASN A 422 -19.16 -3.46 6.40
N ARG A 423 -18.78 -2.23 6.78
CA ARG A 423 -19.74 -1.14 7.04
C ARG A 423 -19.77 -0.21 5.84
N THR A 424 -20.97 0.10 5.39
CA THR A 424 -21.16 1.17 4.40
C THR A 424 -20.87 2.53 5.01
N ILE A 425 -20.68 3.53 4.14
CA ILE A 425 -20.50 4.92 4.62
C ILE A 425 -21.73 5.42 5.36
N GLU A 426 -22.94 5.03 4.91
CA GLU A 426 -24.21 5.36 5.57
C GLU A 426 -24.28 4.78 6.98
N GLU A 427 -23.97 3.49 7.15
CA GLU A 427 -23.92 2.84 8.46
C GLU A 427 -22.88 3.49 9.38
N SER A 428 -21.75 3.90 8.82
CA SER A 428 -20.70 4.60 9.58
C SER A 428 -21.12 5.98 10.03
N LEU A 429 -21.85 6.71 9.19
CA LEU A 429 -22.43 8.02 9.51
C LEU A 429 -23.53 7.92 10.58
N ASP A 430 -24.42 6.93 10.44
CA ASP A 430 -25.51 6.73 11.38
C ASP A 430 -25.00 6.33 12.75
N LEU A 431 -24.00 5.43 12.83
CA LEU A 431 -23.33 5.09 14.08
C LEU A 431 -22.60 6.32 14.68
N GLY A 432 -22.01 7.17 13.82
CA GLY A 432 -21.42 8.44 14.25
C GLY A 432 -22.44 9.35 14.96
N TRP A 433 -23.64 9.49 14.38
CA TRP A 433 -24.72 10.26 15.01
C TRP A 433 -25.23 9.64 16.31
N GLU A 434 -25.36 8.31 16.35
CA GLU A 434 -25.72 7.62 17.59
C GLU A 434 -24.74 7.92 18.72
N LEU A 435 -23.45 7.88 18.44
CA LEU A 435 -22.41 8.22 19.41
C LEU A 435 -22.45 9.70 19.80
N LEU A 436 -22.64 10.62 18.86
CA LEU A 436 -22.75 12.05 19.14
C LEU A 436 -23.96 12.38 20.01
N SER A 437 -25.02 11.57 20.01
CA SER A 437 -26.20 11.75 20.87
C SER A 437 -25.90 11.63 22.39
N ILE A 438 -24.73 11.10 22.74
CA ILE A 438 -24.26 11.08 24.15
C ILE A 438 -23.95 12.48 24.64
N LEU A 439 -23.53 13.37 23.74
CA LEU A 439 -23.16 14.73 24.05
C LEU A 439 -24.38 15.65 23.98
N PRO A 440 -24.49 16.67 24.85
CA PRO A 440 -25.56 17.66 24.73
C PRO A 440 -25.41 18.45 23.43
N ARG A 441 -26.53 18.85 22.83
CA ARG A 441 -26.58 19.63 21.59
C ARG A 441 -25.61 20.83 21.59
N THR A 442 -25.45 21.49 22.75
CA THR A 442 -24.55 22.63 22.95
C THR A 442 -23.07 22.31 22.70
N GLU A 443 -22.69 21.03 22.74
CA GLU A 443 -21.33 20.57 22.46
C GLU A 443 -21.11 20.18 20.99
N LEU A 444 -22.17 20.09 20.17
CA LEU A 444 -22.08 19.79 18.73
C LEU A 444 -21.74 21.05 17.90
N LYS A 445 -20.70 21.76 18.30
CA LYS A 445 -20.33 23.10 17.81
C LYS A 445 -19.83 23.14 16.36
N ARG A 446 -19.48 21.98 15.79
CA ARG A 446 -18.95 21.86 14.44
C ARG A 446 -19.98 21.49 13.38
N ILE A 447 -21.23 21.28 13.81
CA ILE A 447 -22.36 20.92 12.97
C ILE A 447 -23.40 22.05 13.03
N LYS A 448 -23.98 22.39 11.88
CA LYS A 448 -25.05 23.38 11.81
C LYS A 448 -26.35 22.84 12.43
N ASP A 449 -27.17 23.72 12.97
CA ASP A 449 -28.42 23.35 13.65
C ASP A 449 -29.41 22.61 12.74
N ASP A 450 -29.53 23.00 11.47
CA ASP A 450 -30.36 22.36 10.47
C ASP A 450 -29.94 20.90 10.21
N VAL A 451 -28.64 20.64 10.17
CA VAL A 451 -28.09 19.28 10.02
C VAL A 451 -28.31 18.46 11.29
N ILE A 452 -28.13 19.08 12.47
CA ILE A 452 -28.42 18.41 13.76
C ILE A 452 -29.90 18.01 13.83
N ASP A 453 -30.81 18.91 13.45
CA ASP A 453 -32.27 18.65 13.47
C ASP A 453 -32.67 17.52 12.51
N GLN A 454 -31.93 17.36 11.41
CA GLN A 454 -32.18 16.34 10.41
C GLN A 454 -31.71 14.95 10.80
N TYR A 455 -30.53 14.84 11.45
CA TYR A 455 -29.83 13.55 11.59
C TYR A 455 -29.65 13.10 13.05
N LEU A 456 -29.71 14.00 14.03
CA LEU A 456 -29.54 13.59 15.44
C LEU A 456 -30.74 12.71 15.84
N PRO A 457 -30.50 11.47 16.32
CA PRO A 457 -31.57 10.62 16.81
C PRO A 457 -32.37 11.32 17.90
N GLN A 458 -33.68 11.41 17.74
CA GLN A 458 -34.53 11.88 18.84
C GLN A 458 -34.41 10.89 19.98
N THR A 459 -33.87 11.35 21.10
CA THR A 459 -33.84 10.57 22.33
C THR A 459 -35.29 10.22 22.63
N LYS A 460 -35.65 8.92 22.57
CA LYS A 460 -36.85 8.45 23.23
C LYS A 460 -36.65 8.80 24.69
N GLU A 461 -37.41 9.78 25.18
CA GLU A 461 -37.49 10.02 26.64
C GLU A 461 -37.71 8.65 27.26
N GLU A 462 -36.81 8.25 28.16
CA GLU A 462 -37.03 7.09 29.00
C GLU A 462 -38.35 7.35 29.71
N GLU A 463 -39.42 6.70 29.28
CA GLU A 463 -40.61 6.57 30.05
C GLU A 463 -40.21 5.90 31.38
N ARG A 464 -40.40 6.65 32.44
CA ARG A 464 -40.09 6.41 33.83
C ARG A 464 -40.44 5.00 34.33
#